data_036bcb55972c87ed7e406fca0fc62a7a
#
_entry.id   036bcb55972c87ed7e406fca0fc62a7a
#
_cell.length_a   1.000
_cell.length_b   1.000
_cell.length_c   1.000
_cell.angle_alpha   90.00
_cell.angle_beta   90.00
_cell.angle_gamma   90.00
#
_symmetry.space_group_name_H-M   'P 1'
#
loop_
_entity.id
_entity.type
_entity.pdbx_description
1 polymer ?
#
loop_
_entity_poly.entity_id
_entity_poly.type
_entity_poly.pdbx_seq_one_letter_code
_entity_poly.pdbx_strand_id
1 'polypeptide(L)'
;MINRLHILTKSRKYTDYYSEFVKYKGKKIKIVVKFESNRFVARLYLLTNLGLNEFAYSSDFEYDVNKFNCNFDSIDKNEKIKMINTLKDLARDYITQIF
;
A
#
# COMPACT_ATOMS: atom_id res chain seq x y z
N MET A 1 -1.57 10.12 -25.01
CA MET A 1 -0.76 10.52 -23.83
C MET A 1 -0.81 9.42 -22.80
N ILE A 2 0.33 8.99 -22.31
CA ILE A 2 0.41 7.95 -21.30
C ILE A 2 0.35 8.60 -19.92
N ASN A 3 -0.65 8.24 -19.13
CA ASN A 3 -0.74 8.68 -17.73
C ASN A 3 0.21 7.83 -16.89
N ARG A 4 1.06 8.50 -16.13
CA ARG A 4 2.01 7.83 -15.25
C ARG A 4 1.68 8.15 -13.79
N LEU A 5 1.84 7.16 -12.96
CA LEU A 5 1.78 7.34 -11.53
C LEU A 5 3.10 7.95 -11.05
N HIS A 6 3.02 9.05 -10.31
CA HIS A 6 4.18 9.77 -9.78
C HIS A 6 4.28 9.59 -8.28
N ILE A 7 5.43 9.16 -7.80
CA ILE A 7 5.68 9.05 -6.37
C ILE A 7 6.11 10.43 -5.86
N LEU A 8 5.35 10.98 -4.91
CA LEU A 8 5.61 12.30 -4.34
C LEU A 8 6.50 12.24 -3.11
N THR A 9 6.12 11.39 -2.14
CA THR A 9 6.88 11.17 -0.91
C THR A 9 6.73 9.72 -0.49
N LYS A 10 7.70 9.20 0.25
CA LYS A 10 7.63 7.84 0.77
C LYS A 10 8.35 7.72 2.10
N SER A 11 7.90 6.77 2.93
CA SER A 11 8.55 6.42 4.17
C SER A 11 9.88 5.72 3.89
N ARG A 12 10.84 5.88 4.80
CA ARG A 12 12.12 5.17 4.75
C ARG A 12 12.08 3.84 5.51
N LYS A 13 10.99 3.55 6.20
CA LYS A 13 10.87 2.37 7.05
C LYS A 13 10.09 1.27 6.33
N TYR A 14 10.71 0.11 6.15
CA TYR A 14 10.17 -0.97 5.34
C TYR A 14 9.92 -2.26 6.12
N THR A 15 10.03 -2.24 7.47
CA THR A 15 9.93 -3.49 8.24
C THR A 15 8.54 -3.75 8.81
N ASP A 16 7.87 -2.72 9.28
CA ASP A 16 6.55 -2.86 9.90
C ASP A 16 5.53 -1.86 9.35
N TYR A 17 6.02 -0.85 8.65
CA TYR A 17 5.19 0.21 8.14
C TYR A 17 5.85 0.84 6.91
N TYR A 18 5.05 1.12 5.90
CA TYR A 18 5.49 1.87 4.72
C TYR A 18 4.35 2.76 4.28
N SER A 19 4.66 3.99 3.90
CA SER A 19 3.68 4.87 3.30
C SER A 19 4.30 5.68 2.17
N GLU A 20 3.48 6.01 1.20
CA GLU A 20 3.88 6.90 0.12
C GLU A 20 2.68 7.71 -0.35
N PHE A 21 2.95 8.92 -0.85
CA PHE A 21 1.98 9.67 -1.62
C PHE A 21 2.32 9.53 -3.10
N VAL A 22 1.30 9.24 -3.90
CA VAL A 22 1.44 9.16 -5.35
C VAL A 22 0.43 10.11 -5.99
N LYS A 23 0.71 10.51 -7.22
CA LYS A 23 -0.20 11.31 -8.02
C LYS A 23 -0.50 10.59 -9.31
N TYR A 24 -1.79 10.45 -9.62
CA TYR A 24 -2.23 9.78 -10.84
C TYR A 24 -3.47 10.48 -11.38
N LYS A 25 -3.41 10.93 -12.62
CA LYS A 25 -4.50 11.66 -13.30
C LYS A 25 -5.04 12.82 -12.44
N GLY A 26 -4.13 13.58 -11.82
CA GLY A 26 -4.49 14.72 -10.99
C GLY A 26 -4.97 14.37 -9.58
N LYS A 27 -5.10 13.10 -9.25
CA LYS A 27 -5.53 12.64 -7.92
C LYS A 27 -4.32 12.35 -7.05
N LYS A 28 -4.35 12.82 -5.81
CA LYS A 28 -3.30 12.54 -4.84
C LYS A 28 -3.78 11.43 -3.91
N ILE A 29 -3.03 10.34 -3.87
CA ILE A 29 -3.42 9.12 -3.17
C ILE A 29 -2.31 8.72 -2.22
N LYS A 30 -2.69 8.35 -0.99
CA LYS A 30 -1.76 7.81 -0.01
C LYS A 30 -1.89 6.30 0.00
N ILE A 31 -0.77 5.60 -0.15
CA ILE A 31 -0.67 4.16 -0.01
C ILE A 31 -0.01 3.88 1.34
N VAL A 32 -0.67 3.08 2.18
CA VAL A 32 -0.13 2.66 3.47
C VAL A 32 -0.08 1.15 3.48
N VAL A 33 1.08 0.57 3.79
CA VAL A 33 1.25 -0.86 3.99
C VAL A 33 1.79 -1.07 5.39
N LYS A 34 1.10 -1.88 6.19
CA LYS A 34 1.52 -2.17 7.56
C LYS A 34 1.06 -3.56 7.99
N PHE A 35 1.66 -4.03 9.08
CA PHE A 35 1.25 -5.28 9.70
C PHE A 35 0.17 -4.97 10.75
N GLU A 36 -1.01 -5.54 10.56
CA GLU A 36 -2.11 -5.42 11.50
C GLU A 36 -2.95 -6.70 11.50
N SER A 37 -3.50 -7.06 12.65
CA SER A 37 -4.34 -8.26 12.79
C SER A 37 -3.65 -9.52 12.25
N ASN A 38 -2.36 -9.68 12.57
CA ASN A 38 -1.52 -10.83 12.21
C ASN A 38 -1.30 -11.00 10.69
N ARG A 39 -1.39 -9.91 9.94
CA ARG A 39 -1.15 -9.94 8.48
C ARG A 39 -0.70 -8.59 7.97
N PHE A 40 -0.07 -8.60 6.79
CA PHE A 40 0.24 -7.36 6.09
C PHE A 40 -0.97 -6.89 5.32
N VAL A 41 -1.26 -5.60 5.44
CA VAL A 41 -2.43 -4.98 4.81
C VAL A 41 -2.00 -3.70 4.10
N ALA A 42 -2.48 -3.51 2.88
CA ALA A 42 -2.36 -2.24 2.17
C ALA A 42 -3.68 -1.51 2.20
N ARG A 43 -3.64 -0.20 2.45
CA ARG A 43 -4.81 0.66 2.45
C ARG A 43 -4.56 1.85 1.55
N LEU A 44 -5.56 2.27 0.81
CA LEU A 44 -5.49 3.39 -0.12
C LEU A 44 -6.42 4.50 0.34
N TYR A 45 -5.89 5.74 0.36
CA TYR A 45 -6.63 6.92 0.78
C TYR A 45 -6.57 7.96 -0.31
N LEU A 46 -7.71 8.53 -0.66
CA LEU A 46 -7.79 9.65 -1.59
C LEU A 46 -7.77 10.96 -0.80
N LEU A 47 -6.87 11.86 -1.17
CA LEU A 47 -6.82 13.19 -0.56
C LEU A 47 -7.88 14.08 -1.20
N THR A 48 -8.78 14.60 -0.37
CA THR A 48 -9.84 15.53 -0.76
C THR A 48 -9.77 16.79 0.09
N ASN A 49 -10.65 17.74 -0.15
CA ASN A 49 -10.76 18.94 0.70
C ASN A 49 -11.13 18.61 2.14
N LEU A 50 -11.70 17.43 2.38
CA LEU A 50 -12.09 16.98 3.71
C LEU A 50 -11.02 16.09 4.36
N GLY A 51 -9.86 15.93 3.72
CA GLY A 51 -8.76 15.12 4.24
C GLY A 51 -8.60 13.81 3.49
N LEU A 52 -8.01 12.82 4.15
CA LEU A 52 -7.74 11.50 3.56
C LEU A 52 -8.94 10.59 3.81
N ASN A 53 -9.46 10.02 2.72
CA ASN A 53 -10.60 9.10 2.78
C ASN A 53 -10.20 7.75 2.21
N GLU A 54 -10.28 6.70 3.03
CA GLU A 54 -9.97 5.34 2.59
C GLU A 54 -10.99 4.88 1.57
N PHE A 55 -10.53 4.32 0.45
CA PHE A 55 -11.40 3.83 -0.61
C PHE A 55 -11.10 2.39 -1.02
N ALA A 56 -9.98 1.80 -0.57
CA ALA A 56 -9.63 0.43 -0.91
C ALA A 56 -8.63 -0.12 0.11
N TYR A 57 -8.59 -1.45 0.22
CA TYR A 57 -7.57 -2.13 1.01
C TYR A 57 -7.23 -3.48 0.35
N SER A 58 -6.31 -4.25 0.93
CA SER A 58 -5.69 -5.38 0.22
C SER A 58 -6.66 -6.41 -0.34
N SER A 59 -7.83 -6.61 0.26
CA SER A 59 -8.81 -7.55 -0.28
C SER A 59 -9.41 -7.08 -1.61
N ASP A 60 -9.41 -5.77 -1.85
CA ASP A 60 -9.93 -5.20 -3.09
C ASP A 60 -8.98 -5.42 -4.27
N PHE A 61 -7.76 -5.84 -4.02
CA PHE A 61 -6.77 -6.10 -5.06
C PHE A 61 -6.89 -7.52 -5.63
N GLU A 62 -7.83 -8.30 -5.14
CA GLU A 62 -8.04 -9.69 -5.55
C GLU A 62 -6.76 -10.54 -5.39
N TYR A 63 -5.99 -10.22 -4.36
CA TYR A 63 -4.73 -10.91 -4.12
C TYR A 63 -4.57 -11.20 -2.63
N ASP A 64 -4.46 -12.49 -2.32
CA ASP A 64 -4.27 -12.92 -0.94
C ASP A 64 -2.78 -13.02 -0.62
N VAL A 65 -2.29 -12.08 0.16
CA VAL A 65 -0.90 -12.09 0.66
C VAL A 65 -0.83 -12.47 2.13
N ASN A 66 -1.93 -12.94 2.70
CA ASN A 66 -2.01 -13.30 4.12
C ASN A 66 -1.36 -14.65 4.37
N LYS A 67 -0.05 -14.70 4.24
CA LYS A 67 0.73 -15.93 4.41
C LYS A 67 1.19 -16.14 5.83
N PHE A 68 1.07 -15.13 6.68
CA PHE A 68 1.66 -15.16 8.01
C PHE A 68 0.57 -15.15 9.09
N ASN A 69 0.36 -16.31 9.72
CA ASN A 69 -0.49 -16.43 10.90
C ASN A 69 0.37 -16.54 12.15
N CYS A 70 1.35 -15.68 12.29
CA CYS A 70 2.32 -15.73 13.37
C CYS A 70 2.57 -14.35 13.93
N ASN A 71 3.29 -14.27 15.03
CA ASN A 71 3.71 -13.01 15.61
C ASN A 71 4.58 -12.25 14.62
N PHE A 72 4.37 -10.94 14.56
CA PHE A 72 5.15 -10.06 13.69
C PHE A 72 6.66 -10.22 13.94
N ASP A 73 7.08 -10.34 15.20
CA ASP A 73 8.49 -10.44 15.56
C ASP A 73 9.14 -11.73 15.08
N SER A 74 8.35 -12.77 14.80
CA SER A 74 8.89 -14.05 14.30
C SER A 74 9.08 -14.04 12.78
N ILE A 75 8.65 -13.00 12.08
CA ILE A 75 8.79 -12.89 10.63
C ILE A 75 10.17 -12.33 10.32
N ASP A 76 10.89 -12.98 9.42
CA ASP A 76 12.20 -12.51 8.98
C ASP A 76 12.11 -11.12 8.34
N LYS A 77 13.10 -10.27 8.61
CA LYS A 77 13.14 -8.90 8.10
C LYS A 77 13.02 -8.85 6.57
N ASN A 78 13.70 -9.75 5.87
CA ASN A 78 13.66 -9.78 4.42
C ASN A 78 12.28 -10.17 3.90
N GLU A 79 11.58 -11.05 4.60
CA GLU A 79 10.20 -11.41 4.26
C GLU A 79 9.25 -10.24 4.50
N LYS A 80 9.44 -9.47 5.58
CA LYS A 80 8.66 -8.27 5.84
C LYS A 80 8.78 -7.27 4.70
N ILE A 81 10.01 -7.01 4.26
CA ILE A 81 10.29 -6.08 3.16
C ILE A 81 9.66 -6.58 1.86
N LYS A 82 9.79 -7.88 1.59
CA LYS A 82 9.22 -8.50 0.40
C LYS A 82 7.70 -8.35 0.37
N MET A 83 7.02 -8.59 1.49
CA MET A 83 5.57 -8.47 1.58
C MET A 83 5.13 -7.02 1.38
N ILE A 84 5.83 -6.07 2.00
CA ILE A 84 5.52 -4.66 1.86
C ILE A 84 5.67 -4.24 0.39
N ASN A 85 6.76 -4.64 -0.27
CA ASN A 85 6.97 -4.31 -1.67
C ASN A 85 5.91 -4.93 -2.58
N THR A 86 5.51 -6.17 -2.31
CA THR A 86 4.46 -6.84 -3.08
C THR A 86 3.14 -6.07 -2.98
N LEU A 87 2.72 -5.71 -1.76
CA LEU A 87 1.48 -4.98 -1.55
C LEU A 87 1.55 -3.57 -2.12
N LYS A 88 2.69 -2.92 -2.01
CA LYS A 88 2.90 -1.59 -2.59
C LYS A 88 2.71 -1.63 -4.11
N ASP A 89 3.29 -2.60 -4.78
CA ASP A 89 3.19 -2.74 -6.22
C ASP A 89 1.76 -3.06 -6.65
N LEU A 90 1.08 -3.94 -5.92
CA LEU A 90 -0.33 -4.25 -6.18
C LEU A 90 -1.20 -3.01 -6.01
N ALA A 91 -0.95 -2.21 -4.99
CA ALA A 91 -1.70 -0.98 -4.75
C ALA A 91 -1.52 0.01 -5.90
N ARG A 92 -0.30 0.18 -6.39
CA ARG A 92 -0.01 1.05 -7.52
C ARG A 92 -0.73 0.57 -8.78
N ASP A 93 -0.69 -0.72 -9.06
CA ASP A 93 -1.38 -1.31 -10.21
C ASP A 93 -2.89 -1.10 -10.10
N TYR A 94 -3.44 -1.31 -8.92
CA TYR A 94 -4.87 -1.12 -8.66
C TYR A 94 -5.29 0.33 -8.98
N ILE A 95 -4.51 1.31 -8.53
CA ILE A 95 -4.78 2.72 -8.80
C ILE A 95 -4.87 2.97 -10.31
N THR A 96 -3.95 2.42 -11.08
CA THR A 96 -3.94 2.62 -12.52
C THR A 96 -5.08 1.91 -13.23
N GLN A 97 -5.70 0.92 -12.61
CA GLN A 97 -6.84 0.18 -13.17
C GLN A 97 -8.16 0.86 -12.90
N ILE A 98 -8.35 1.45 -11.71
CA ILE A 98 -9.66 2.01 -11.33
C ILE A 98 -9.83 3.49 -11.66
N PHE A 99 -8.74 4.22 -11.88
CA PHE A 99 -8.83 5.65 -12.23
C PHE A 99 -8.46 5.91 -13.74
#